data_5a1e738d96f1aace3a033b59dc2095ae
#
_entry.id   5a1e738d96f1aace3a033b59dc2095ae
#
_cell.length_a   1.000
_cell.length_b   1.000
_cell.length_c   1.000
_cell.angle_alpha   90.00
_cell.angle_beta   90.00
_cell.angle_gamma   90.00
#
_symmetry.space_group_name_H-M   'P 1'
#
loop_
_entity.id
_entity.type
_entity.pdbx_description
1 polymer ?
#
loop_
_entity_poly.entity_id
_entity_poly.type
_entity_poly.pdbx_seq_one_letter_code
_entity_poly.pdbx_strand_id
1 'polypeptide(L)'
;NVFESARKCVADNKKVGISIMAEKEIYAVSLTFDDEDIYYIPVYGFVLADYLIEKMTELINTSKNRSIVIDNLKDYLPIFDKTGVDEHSFMDIAVAAYLIHPNNDRYDYEALSKEYMSMLVMSRQELLGKQSIKEAYDKDDDSLLKLACLTSYVNYKCSDIITDILKKEEMYELYETIEMPLIFVLYDMQKFGIRVDKEALSDYSKVLVEKINVLEKEIYEEA
;
A
#
# COMPACT_ATOMS: atom_id res chain seq x y z
N ASN A 1 -25.04 -6.27 4.17
CA ASN A 1 -23.67 -6.79 4.20
C ASN A 1 -22.73 -5.73 3.62
N VAL A 2 -21.67 -5.34 4.37
CA VAL A 2 -20.72 -4.27 4.01
C VAL A 2 -20.16 -4.46 2.60
N PHE A 3 -19.70 -5.67 2.25
CA PHE A 3 -19.17 -5.97 0.92
C PHE A 3 -20.20 -5.80 -0.21
N GLU A 4 -21.47 -6.07 0.04
CA GLU A 4 -22.54 -5.82 -0.94
C GLU A 4 -22.78 -4.34 -1.16
N SER A 5 -22.75 -3.54 -0.09
CA SER A 5 -22.85 -2.08 -0.18
C SER A 5 -21.66 -1.48 -0.92
N ALA A 6 -20.43 -1.91 -0.59
CA ALA A 6 -19.23 -1.50 -1.29
C ALA A 6 -19.26 -1.89 -2.79
N ARG A 7 -19.70 -3.12 -3.13
CA ARG A 7 -19.87 -3.54 -4.54
C ARG A 7 -20.88 -2.71 -5.31
N LYS A 8 -21.97 -2.29 -4.70
CA LYS A 8 -22.93 -1.37 -5.33
C LYS A 8 -22.29 -0.02 -5.61
N CYS A 9 -21.51 0.53 -4.65
CA CYS A 9 -20.79 1.78 -4.86
C CYS A 9 -19.81 1.67 -6.04
N VAL A 10 -19.03 0.60 -6.10
CA VAL A 10 -18.11 0.33 -7.21
C VAL A 10 -18.83 0.15 -8.54
N ALA A 11 -19.95 -0.58 -8.57
CA ALA A 11 -20.79 -0.76 -9.77
C ALA A 11 -21.36 0.57 -10.28
N ASP A 12 -21.63 1.52 -9.38
CA ASP A 12 -22.07 2.88 -9.67
C ASP A 12 -20.89 3.83 -9.99
N ASN A 13 -19.69 3.31 -10.23
CA ASN A 13 -18.44 4.04 -10.47
C ASN A 13 -18.06 5.01 -9.33
N LYS A 14 -18.48 4.74 -8.10
CA LYS A 14 -18.04 5.47 -6.92
C LYS A 14 -16.75 4.87 -6.37
N LYS A 15 -15.95 5.69 -5.73
CA LYS A 15 -14.69 5.27 -5.10
C LYS A 15 -14.94 4.50 -3.81
N VAL A 16 -14.09 3.52 -3.56
CA VAL A 16 -14.01 2.78 -2.30
C VAL A 16 -12.56 2.81 -1.84
N GLY A 17 -12.29 3.52 -0.76
CA GLY A 17 -10.98 3.50 -0.09
C GLY A 17 -10.84 2.21 0.70
N ILE A 18 -9.75 1.50 0.49
CA ILE A 18 -9.45 0.26 1.20
C ILE A 18 -8.13 0.35 1.95
N SER A 19 -8.04 -0.39 3.03
CA SER A 19 -6.80 -0.63 3.75
C SER A 19 -6.74 -2.11 4.13
N ILE A 20 -5.58 -2.72 3.95
CA ILE A 20 -5.34 -4.14 4.22
C ILE A 20 -4.27 -4.24 5.30
N MET A 21 -4.64 -4.76 6.46
CA MET A 21 -3.72 -5.02 7.55
C MET A 21 -3.18 -6.44 7.41
N ALA A 22 -1.99 -6.55 6.84
CA ALA A 22 -1.37 -7.84 6.55
C ALA A 22 0.16 -7.78 6.68
N GLU A 23 0.75 -8.96 6.87
CA GLU A 23 2.18 -9.25 6.74
C GLU A 23 2.34 -10.52 5.88
N LYS A 24 2.54 -11.68 6.49
CA LYS A 24 2.49 -12.98 5.79
C LYS A 24 1.05 -13.45 5.56
N GLU A 25 0.15 -13.01 6.41
CA GLU A 25 -1.28 -13.33 6.43
C GLU A 25 -2.06 -12.03 6.60
N ILE A 26 -3.33 -12.04 6.20
CA ILE A 26 -4.25 -10.94 6.40
C ILE A 26 -4.87 -11.03 7.80
N TYR A 27 -4.90 -9.91 8.52
CA TYR A 27 -5.46 -9.79 9.87
C TYR A 27 -6.75 -8.98 9.90
N ALA A 28 -6.85 -7.97 9.06
CA ALA A 28 -8.05 -7.15 8.95
C ALA A 28 -8.08 -6.41 7.61
N VAL A 29 -9.27 -5.93 7.23
CA VAL A 29 -9.46 -4.94 6.18
C VAL A 29 -10.30 -3.79 6.70
N SER A 30 -10.12 -2.60 6.13
CA SER A 30 -11.03 -1.48 6.34
C SER A 30 -11.53 -0.95 4.99
N LEU A 31 -12.80 -0.56 4.95
CA LEU A 31 -13.49 -0.05 3.77
C LEU A 31 -14.15 1.28 4.11
N THR A 32 -13.95 2.28 3.26
CA THR A 32 -14.61 3.58 3.31
C THR A 32 -15.19 3.90 1.93
N PHE A 33 -16.49 4.11 1.82
CA PHE A 33 -17.17 4.39 0.55
C PHE A 33 -18.28 5.44 0.67
N ASP A 34 -18.38 6.06 1.82
CA ASP A 34 -19.18 7.25 2.07
C ASP A 34 -18.49 8.15 3.12
N ASP A 35 -19.08 9.27 3.45
CA ASP A 35 -18.51 10.27 4.34
C ASP A 35 -18.84 10.04 5.82
N GLU A 36 -19.76 9.12 6.11
CA GLU A 36 -20.32 8.91 7.44
C GLU A 36 -19.77 7.65 8.12
N ASP A 37 -19.54 6.59 7.34
CA ASP A 37 -19.21 5.27 7.88
C ASP A 37 -17.86 4.73 7.38
N ILE A 38 -17.06 4.24 8.32
CA ILE A 38 -15.84 3.48 8.06
C ILE A 38 -16.02 2.08 8.64
N TYR A 39 -15.81 1.08 7.82
CA TYR A 39 -16.02 -0.32 8.21
C TYR A 39 -14.68 -1.01 8.46
N TYR A 40 -14.50 -1.55 9.65
CA TYR A 40 -13.36 -2.40 10.01
C TYR A 40 -13.80 -3.85 10.16
N ILE A 41 -13.14 -4.75 9.46
CA ILE A 41 -13.48 -6.17 9.39
C ILE A 41 -12.24 -6.99 9.75
N PRO A 42 -12.10 -7.41 11.03
CA PRO A 42 -10.99 -8.26 11.45
C PRO A 42 -11.22 -9.73 11.05
N VAL A 43 -10.13 -10.47 10.91
CA VAL A 43 -10.15 -11.94 10.86
C VAL A 43 -10.47 -12.47 12.25
N TYR A 44 -11.75 -12.71 12.54
CA TYR A 44 -12.18 -13.14 13.87
C TYR A 44 -13.41 -14.04 13.79
N GLY A 45 -13.46 -15.07 14.62
CA GLY A 45 -14.60 -15.99 14.74
C GLY A 45 -14.89 -16.73 13.41
N PHE A 46 -16.01 -16.40 12.77
CA PHE A 46 -16.41 -16.99 11.47
C PHE A 46 -15.82 -16.26 10.24
N VAL A 47 -15.17 -15.11 10.45
CA VAL A 47 -14.51 -14.36 9.37
C VAL A 47 -13.07 -14.86 9.27
N LEU A 48 -12.86 -15.83 8.41
CA LEU A 48 -11.55 -16.41 8.13
C LEU A 48 -10.77 -15.58 7.10
N ALA A 49 -9.45 -15.69 7.11
CA ALA A 49 -8.57 -15.01 6.16
C ALA A 49 -8.95 -15.29 4.69
N ASP A 50 -9.15 -16.56 4.33
CA ASP A 50 -9.55 -16.94 2.97
C ASP A 50 -10.91 -16.34 2.56
N TYR A 51 -11.85 -16.26 3.49
CA TYR A 51 -13.15 -15.60 3.25
C TYR A 51 -12.97 -14.11 2.97
N LEU A 52 -12.12 -13.42 3.73
CA LEU A 52 -11.83 -11.99 3.47
C LEU A 52 -11.16 -11.79 2.11
N ILE A 53 -10.19 -12.62 1.78
CA ILE A 53 -9.50 -12.56 0.47
C ILE A 53 -10.50 -12.78 -0.67
N GLU A 54 -11.38 -13.78 -0.55
CA GLU A 54 -12.43 -14.04 -1.55
C GLU A 54 -13.37 -12.82 -1.71
N LYS A 55 -13.87 -12.28 -0.61
CA LYS A 55 -14.78 -11.12 -0.64
C LYS A 55 -14.10 -9.84 -1.16
N MET A 56 -12.85 -9.61 -0.81
CA MET A 56 -12.05 -8.53 -1.38
C MET A 56 -11.83 -8.72 -2.88
N THR A 57 -11.49 -9.94 -3.32
CA THR A 57 -11.34 -10.26 -4.75
C THR A 57 -12.63 -10.03 -5.53
N GLU A 58 -13.79 -10.47 -5.00
CA GLU A 58 -15.09 -10.20 -5.60
C GLU A 58 -15.37 -8.70 -5.73
N LEU A 59 -15.06 -7.91 -4.68
CA LEU A 59 -15.22 -6.46 -4.69
C LEU A 59 -14.32 -5.80 -5.74
N ILE A 60 -13.04 -6.15 -5.73
CA ILE A 60 -12.02 -5.61 -6.64
C ILE A 60 -12.42 -5.90 -8.10
N ASN A 61 -12.74 -7.14 -8.43
CA ASN A 61 -13.07 -7.54 -9.81
C ASN A 61 -14.44 -7.01 -10.30
N THR A 62 -15.24 -6.42 -9.41
CA THR A 62 -16.44 -5.66 -9.81
C THR A 62 -16.07 -4.28 -10.38
N SER A 63 -14.93 -3.70 -9.96
CA SER A 63 -14.44 -2.40 -10.44
C SER A 63 -13.88 -2.51 -11.85
N LYS A 64 -14.26 -1.55 -12.71
CA LYS A 64 -13.73 -1.46 -14.08
C LYS A 64 -13.05 -0.11 -14.37
N ASN A 65 -13.17 0.84 -13.44
CA ASN A 65 -12.78 2.23 -13.64
C ASN A 65 -11.93 2.76 -12.47
N ARG A 66 -11.00 1.94 -11.99
CA ARG A 66 -10.10 2.33 -10.88
C ARG A 66 -10.85 2.86 -9.66
N SER A 67 -11.96 2.19 -9.31
CA SER A 67 -12.79 2.60 -8.16
C SER A 67 -12.25 2.12 -6.82
N ILE A 68 -11.34 1.14 -6.81
CA ILE A 68 -10.69 0.63 -5.60
C ILE A 68 -9.45 1.47 -5.30
N VAL A 69 -9.53 2.29 -4.27
CA VAL A 69 -8.46 3.21 -3.90
C VAL A 69 -7.63 2.62 -2.76
N ILE A 70 -6.34 2.53 -2.97
CA ILE A 70 -5.38 1.96 -2.03
C ILE A 70 -4.08 2.76 -2.09
N ASP A 71 -3.26 2.65 -1.07
CA ASP A 71 -1.87 3.10 -1.05
C ASP A 71 -0.93 1.89 -1.11
N ASN A 72 0.20 2.04 -1.80
CA ASN A 72 1.24 0.99 -1.91
C ASN A 72 0.70 -0.38 -2.38
N LEU A 73 -0.10 -0.39 -3.45
CA LEU A 73 -0.76 -1.58 -4.01
C LEU A 73 0.18 -2.78 -4.17
N LYS A 74 1.41 -2.55 -4.62
CA LYS A 74 2.38 -3.61 -4.89
C LYS A 74 2.60 -4.53 -3.68
N ASP A 75 2.58 -3.98 -2.47
CA ASP A 75 2.84 -4.72 -1.23
C ASP A 75 1.71 -5.71 -0.89
N TYR A 76 0.52 -5.46 -1.42
CA TYR A 76 -0.67 -6.30 -1.18
C TYR A 76 -0.97 -7.30 -2.30
N LEU A 77 -0.36 -7.18 -3.47
CA LEU A 77 -0.59 -8.11 -4.59
C LEU A 77 -0.33 -9.58 -4.23
N PRO A 78 0.66 -9.94 -3.40
CA PRO A 78 0.88 -11.33 -2.98
C PRO A 78 -0.34 -12.00 -2.33
N ILE A 79 -1.20 -11.21 -1.67
CA ILE A 79 -2.42 -11.70 -1.00
C ILE A 79 -3.41 -12.27 -2.03
N PHE A 80 -3.43 -11.70 -3.23
CA PHE A 80 -4.36 -12.03 -4.31
C PHE A 80 -3.79 -12.98 -5.37
N ASP A 81 -2.59 -13.52 -5.18
CA ASP A 81 -1.93 -14.42 -6.14
C ASP A 81 -2.77 -15.64 -6.53
N LYS A 82 -3.54 -16.19 -5.59
CA LYS A 82 -4.37 -17.36 -5.80
C LYS A 82 -5.72 -17.05 -6.46
N THR A 83 -6.26 -15.86 -6.20
CA THR A 83 -7.60 -15.46 -6.64
C THR A 83 -7.58 -14.64 -7.92
N GLY A 84 -6.50 -13.90 -8.13
CA GLY A 84 -6.33 -12.98 -9.27
C GLY A 84 -7.19 -11.71 -9.13
N VAL A 85 -6.61 -10.58 -9.49
CA VAL A 85 -7.29 -9.28 -9.49
C VAL A 85 -7.05 -8.55 -10.81
N ASP A 86 -8.03 -7.76 -11.23
CA ASP A 86 -7.92 -6.93 -12.43
C ASP A 86 -7.11 -5.67 -12.13
N GLU A 87 -6.05 -5.43 -12.91
CA GLU A 87 -5.20 -4.24 -12.78
C GLU A 87 -5.95 -2.92 -12.99
N HIS A 88 -7.02 -2.94 -13.80
CA HIS A 88 -7.86 -1.76 -14.06
C HIS A 88 -8.80 -1.41 -12.91
N SER A 89 -8.87 -2.24 -11.88
CA SER A 89 -9.72 -2.01 -10.70
C SER A 89 -9.15 -0.98 -9.75
N PHE A 90 -7.83 -0.83 -9.70
CA PHE A 90 -7.13 -0.08 -8.65
C PHE A 90 -6.74 1.33 -9.05
N MET A 91 -6.76 2.20 -8.05
CA MET A 91 -6.09 3.50 -8.01
C MET A 91 -5.11 3.48 -6.83
N ASP A 92 -3.81 3.51 -7.10
CA ASP A 92 -2.77 3.69 -6.06
C ASP A 92 -2.51 5.18 -5.86
N ILE A 93 -2.96 5.71 -4.71
CA ILE A 93 -2.81 7.15 -4.41
C ILE A 93 -1.39 7.54 -4.04
N ALA A 94 -0.56 6.61 -3.55
CA ALA A 94 0.84 6.90 -3.26
C ALA A 94 1.63 7.12 -4.55
N VAL A 95 1.40 6.29 -5.59
CA VAL A 95 1.98 6.47 -6.92
C VAL A 95 1.46 7.74 -7.59
N ALA A 96 0.17 8.04 -7.46
CA ALA A 96 -0.42 9.28 -7.96
C ALA A 96 0.21 10.53 -7.32
N ALA A 97 0.37 10.53 -6.00
CA ALA A 97 1.02 11.61 -5.26
C ALA A 97 2.51 11.75 -5.60
N TYR A 98 3.21 10.62 -5.83
CA TYR A 98 4.59 10.62 -6.31
C TYR A 98 4.74 11.33 -7.67
N LEU A 99 3.83 11.11 -8.60
CA LEU A 99 3.85 11.81 -9.89
C LEU A 99 3.70 13.32 -9.72
N ILE A 100 2.82 13.77 -8.82
CA ILE A 100 2.57 15.20 -8.57
C ILE A 100 3.79 15.84 -7.89
N HIS A 101 4.38 15.19 -6.89
CA HIS A 101 5.48 15.72 -6.09
C HIS A 101 6.59 14.68 -5.90
N PRO A 102 7.42 14.38 -6.92
CA PRO A 102 8.39 13.29 -6.89
C PRO A 102 9.56 13.50 -5.90
N ASN A 103 9.68 14.67 -5.33
CA ASN A 103 10.73 15.01 -4.37
C ASN A 103 10.29 14.88 -2.89
N ASN A 104 9.05 14.46 -2.64
CA ASN A 104 8.61 14.21 -1.27
C ASN A 104 9.26 12.95 -0.71
N ASP A 105 9.61 12.98 0.58
CA ASP A 105 10.24 11.84 1.25
C ASP A 105 9.26 10.68 1.56
N ARG A 106 7.96 10.99 1.65
CA ARG A 106 6.92 10.05 2.09
C ARG A 106 5.61 10.27 1.34
N TYR A 107 4.90 9.15 1.08
CA TYR A 107 3.59 9.10 0.41
C TYR A 107 2.60 8.20 1.17
N ASP A 108 2.80 8.04 2.48
CA ASP A 108 1.88 7.31 3.35
C ASP A 108 0.65 8.15 3.73
N TYR A 109 -0.32 7.51 4.36
CA TYR A 109 -1.58 8.16 4.74
C TYR A 109 -1.40 9.43 5.59
N GLU A 110 -0.32 9.52 6.41
CA GLU A 110 -0.01 10.71 7.22
C GLU A 110 0.38 11.88 6.31
N ALA A 111 1.32 11.64 5.38
CA ALA A 111 1.78 12.65 4.44
C ALA A 111 0.64 13.10 3.52
N LEU A 112 -0.13 12.15 2.98
CA LEU A 112 -1.26 12.41 2.09
C LEU A 112 -2.37 13.20 2.77
N SER A 113 -2.75 12.86 4.00
CA SER A 113 -3.78 13.59 4.74
C SER A 113 -3.37 15.03 5.03
N LYS A 114 -2.10 15.25 5.39
CA LYS A 114 -1.56 16.58 5.65
C LYS A 114 -1.54 17.44 4.38
N GLU A 115 -1.07 16.87 3.27
CA GLU A 115 -0.87 17.59 2.02
C GLU A 115 -2.19 17.90 1.29
N TYR A 116 -3.03 16.89 1.11
CA TYR A 116 -4.23 17.00 0.28
C TYR A 116 -5.51 17.33 1.07
N MET A 117 -5.56 17.00 2.36
CA MET A 117 -6.75 17.26 3.20
C MET A 117 -6.53 18.37 4.22
N SER A 118 -5.29 18.88 4.38
CA SER A 118 -4.91 19.81 5.46
C SER A 118 -5.26 19.26 6.86
N MET A 119 -5.22 17.95 7.03
CA MET A 119 -5.61 17.24 8.25
C MET A 119 -4.40 16.51 8.85
N LEU A 120 -4.19 16.69 10.16
CA LEU A 120 -3.22 15.93 10.92
C LEU A 120 -3.91 14.71 11.52
N VAL A 121 -3.40 13.53 11.19
CA VAL A 121 -3.85 12.24 11.71
C VAL A 121 -2.78 11.64 12.62
N MET A 122 -3.18 10.70 13.47
CA MET A 122 -2.23 9.95 14.28
C MET A 122 -1.31 9.12 13.38
N SER A 123 -0.02 9.23 13.61
CA SER A 123 0.98 8.49 12.84
C SER A 123 0.96 6.99 13.19
N ARG A 124 1.46 6.17 12.26
CA ARG A 124 1.67 4.74 12.54
C ARG A 124 2.56 4.54 13.78
N GLN A 125 3.55 5.41 13.97
CA GLN A 125 4.44 5.37 15.14
C GLN A 125 3.70 5.68 16.45
N GLU A 126 2.76 6.61 16.45
CA GLU A 126 1.93 6.92 17.62
C GLU A 126 0.93 5.80 17.92
N LEU A 127 0.37 5.16 16.89
CA LEU A 127 -0.61 4.09 17.05
C LEU A 127 0.04 2.75 17.44
N LEU A 128 1.05 2.31 16.71
CA LEU A 128 1.65 0.98 16.87
C LEU A 128 3.03 1.01 17.53
N GLY A 129 3.72 2.15 17.58
CA GLY A 129 5.10 2.22 18.01
C GLY A 129 6.01 1.36 17.13
N LYS A 130 6.70 0.40 17.74
CA LYS A 130 7.58 -0.55 17.04
C LYS A 130 6.91 -1.89 16.74
N GLN A 131 5.62 -2.04 17.07
CA GLN A 131 4.90 -3.29 16.88
C GLN A 131 4.69 -3.59 15.40
N SER A 132 4.76 -4.87 15.05
CA SER A 132 4.30 -5.39 13.76
C SER A 132 2.76 -5.38 13.70
N ILE A 133 2.20 -5.55 12.50
CA ILE A 133 0.73 -5.66 12.34
C ILE A 133 0.20 -6.85 13.12
N LYS A 134 0.94 -7.98 13.09
CA LYS A 134 0.58 -9.19 13.84
C LYS A 134 0.55 -8.93 15.34
N GLU A 135 1.60 -8.32 15.89
CA GLU A 135 1.66 -8.01 17.34
C GLU A 135 0.53 -7.07 17.78
N ALA A 136 0.20 -6.06 16.96
CA ALA A 136 -0.92 -5.16 17.25
C ALA A 136 -2.28 -5.89 17.17
N TYR A 137 -2.43 -6.81 16.22
CA TYR A 137 -3.62 -7.64 16.11
C TYR A 137 -3.78 -8.58 17.31
N ASP A 138 -2.70 -9.28 17.71
CA ASP A 138 -2.71 -10.23 18.84
C ASP A 138 -2.98 -9.52 20.19
N LYS A 139 -2.67 -8.23 20.29
CA LYS A 139 -2.88 -7.42 21.48
C LYS A 139 -4.34 -7.02 21.71
N ASP A 140 -5.14 -7.08 20.67
CA ASP A 140 -6.57 -6.76 20.65
C ASP A 140 -6.91 -5.39 21.26
N ASP A 141 -6.07 -4.40 20.97
CA ASP A 141 -6.34 -3.00 21.29
C ASP A 141 -6.83 -2.21 20.04
N ASP A 142 -7.37 -1.03 20.27
CA ASP A 142 -7.94 -0.20 19.19
C ASP A 142 -6.88 0.35 18.20
N SER A 143 -5.60 0.10 18.41
CA SER A 143 -4.53 0.74 17.62
C SER A 143 -4.56 0.30 16.17
N LEU A 144 -4.72 -1.02 15.92
CA LEU A 144 -4.79 -1.57 14.57
C LEU A 144 -6.08 -1.14 13.86
N LEU A 145 -7.21 -1.13 14.58
CA LEU A 145 -8.47 -0.62 14.06
C LEU A 145 -8.33 0.84 13.64
N LYS A 146 -7.76 1.70 14.49
CA LYS A 146 -7.54 3.13 14.18
C LYS A 146 -6.64 3.30 12.97
N LEU A 147 -5.53 2.57 12.89
CA LEU A 147 -4.64 2.60 11.74
C LEU A 147 -5.37 2.22 10.44
N ALA A 148 -6.08 1.09 10.44
CA ALA A 148 -6.82 0.62 9.28
C ALA A 148 -7.89 1.61 8.82
N CYS A 149 -8.68 2.14 9.76
CA CYS A 149 -9.74 3.10 9.47
C CYS A 149 -9.19 4.43 8.95
N LEU A 150 -8.12 4.96 9.56
CA LEU A 150 -7.48 6.20 9.09
C LEU A 150 -6.93 6.02 7.67
N THR A 151 -6.24 4.91 7.40
CA THR A 151 -5.69 4.64 6.07
C THR A 151 -6.80 4.54 5.01
N SER A 152 -7.86 3.75 5.23
CA SER A 152 -8.95 3.63 4.26
C SER A 152 -9.70 4.93 4.04
N TYR A 153 -9.88 5.74 5.09
CA TYR A 153 -10.51 7.05 5.01
C TYR A 153 -9.68 8.04 4.20
N VAL A 154 -8.37 8.11 4.45
CA VAL A 154 -7.46 8.97 3.68
C VAL A 154 -7.41 8.53 2.22
N ASN A 155 -7.34 7.23 1.94
CA ASN A 155 -7.39 6.68 0.60
C ASN A 155 -8.67 7.15 -0.14
N TYR A 156 -9.82 7.03 0.52
CA TYR A 156 -11.10 7.48 -0.03
C TYR A 156 -11.11 8.99 -0.30
N LYS A 157 -10.78 9.81 0.70
CA LYS A 157 -10.88 11.28 0.63
C LYS A 157 -9.87 11.92 -0.31
N CYS A 158 -8.65 11.42 -0.37
CA CYS A 158 -7.61 11.95 -1.25
C CYS A 158 -7.85 11.59 -2.73
N SER A 159 -8.62 10.55 -3.03
CA SER A 159 -8.75 10.00 -4.38
C SER A 159 -9.24 11.02 -5.42
N ASP A 160 -10.29 11.77 -5.11
CA ASP A 160 -10.84 12.77 -6.04
C ASP A 160 -9.93 13.99 -6.14
N ILE A 161 -9.39 14.45 -5.01
CA ILE A 161 -8.47 15.61 -4.97
C ILE A 161 -7.23 15.33 -5.84
N ILE A 162 -6.61 14.18 -5.66
CA ILE A 162 -5.42 13.76 -6.41
C ILE A 162 -5.77 13.55 -7.90
N THR A 163 -6.91 12.94 -8.20
CA THR A 163 -7.38 12.77 -9.58
C THR A 163 -7.55 14.10 -10.30
N ASP A 164 -8.13 15.10 -9.63
CA ASP A 164 -8.33 16.43 -10.21
C ASP A 164 -6.99 17.16 -10.44
N ILE A 165 -6.02 17.01 -9.53
CA ILE A 165 -4.67 17.55 -9.71
C ILE A 165 -3.98 16.88 -10.91
N LEU A 166 -3.99 15.55 -11.00
CA LEU A 166 -3.39 14.82 -12.13
C LEU A 166 -3.97 15.26 -13.47
N LYS A 167 -5.29 15.47 -13.54
CA LYS A 167 -5.95 15.98 -14.76
C LYS A 167 -5.54 17.41 -15.09
N LYS A 168 -5.48 18.28 -14.09
CA LYS A 168 -5.09 19.68 -14.24
C LYS A 168 -3.65 19.83 -14.71
N GLU A 169 -2.74 18.98 -14.20
CA GLU A 169 -1.32 18.98 -14.56
C GLU A 169 -1.03 18.09 -15.80
N GLU A 170 -2.06 17.61 -16.50
CA GLU A 170 -1.99 16.77 -17.71
C GLU A 170 -1.21 15.45 -17.51
N MET A 171 -1.15 14.95 -16.27
CA MET A 171 -0.44 13.70 -15.90
C MET A 171 -1.36 12.49 -15.75
N TYR A 172 -2.69 12.65 -15.87
CA TYR A 172 -3.63 11.55 -15.64
C TYR A 172 -3.46 10.40 -16.64
N GLU A 173 -3.19 10.69 -17.92
CA GLU A 173 -2.95 9.66 -18.94
C GLU A 173 -1.66 8.90 -18.65
N LEU A 174 -0.57 9.57 -18.25
CA LEU A 174 0.67 8.94 -17.82
C LEU A 174 0.43 8.00 -16.64
N TYR A 175 -0.29 8.49 -15.62
CA TYR A 175 -0.65 7.69 -14.45
C TYR A 175 -1.43 6.43 -14.85
N GLU A 176 -2.45 6.57 -15.67
CA GLU A 176 -3.37 5.48 -16.02
C GLU A 176 -2.73 4.44 -16.95
N THR A 177 -1.94 4.89 -17.94
CA THR A 177 -1.44 4.01 -19.02
C THR A 177 -0.04 3.47 -18.78
N ILE A 178 0.74 4.09 -17.90
CA ILE A 178 2.13 3.69 -17.63
C ILE A 178 2.32 3.32 -16.16
N GLU A 179 2.07 4.25 -15.22
CA GLU A 179 2.44 4.05 -13.83
C GLU A 179 1.64 2.94 -13.14
N MET A 180 0.33 2.90 -13.36
CA MET A 180 -0.51 1.86 -12.77
C MET A 180 -0.20 0.45 -13.31
N PRO A 181 -0.09 0.20 -14.64
CA PRO A 181 0.35 -1.08 -15.15
C PRO A 181 1.76 -1.47 -14.70
N LEU A 182 2.66 -0.51 -14.54
CA LEU A 182 4.04 -0.74 -14.10
C LEU A 182 4.10 -1.41 -12.71
N ILE A 183 3.15 -1.13 -11.82
CA ILE A 183 3.06 -1.77 -10.50
C ILE A 183 3.03 -3.30 -10.63
N PHE A 184 2.21 -3.81 -11.53
CA PHE A 184 2.05 -5.27 -11.78
C PHE A 184 3.31 -5.86 -12.41
N VAL A 185 3.91 -5.16 -13.38
CA VAL A 185 5.18 -5.58 -13.99
C VAL A 185 6.29 -5.66 -12.94
N LEU A 186 6.42 -4.64 -12.07
CA LEU A 186 7.41 -4.63 -10.99
C LEU A 186 7.14 -5.74 -9.96
N TYR A 187 5.87 -6.02 -9.67
CA TYR A 187 5.49 -7.13 -8.82
C TYR A 187 5.92 -8.48 -9.42
N ASP A 188 5.63 -8.71 -10.70
CA ASP A 188 6.03 -9.93 -11.40
C ASP A 188 7.54 -10.09 -11.45
N MET A 189 8.29 -9.01 -11.72
CA MET A 189 9.76 -9.01 -11.66
C MET A 189 10.27 -9.39 -10.25
N GLN A 190 9.67 -8.84 -9.21
CA GLN A 190 10.02 -9.16 -7.82
C GLN A 190 9.72 -10.62 -7.48
N LYS A 191 8.60 -11.16 -7.95
CA LYS A 191 8.18 -12.54 -7.75
C LYS A 191 9.08 -13.55 -8.49
N PHE A 192 9.48 -13.23 -9.71
CA PHE A 192 10.45 -14.02 -10.47
C PHE A 192 11.84 -13.98 -9.83
N GLY A 193 12.21 -12.85 -9.25
CA GLY A 193 13.53 -12.62 -8.69
C GLY A 193 14.62 -12.52 -9.75
N ILE A 194 15.85 -12.37 -9.29
CA ILE A 194 17.04 -12.34 -10.13
C ILE A 194 18.01 -13.45 -9.70
N ARG A 195 18.69 -14.04 -10.67
CA ARG A 195 19.76 -15.00 -10.38
C ARG A 195 21.00 -14.26 -9.89
N VAL A 196 21.45 -14.61 -8.71
CA VAL A 196 22.65 -14.05 -8.10
C VAL A 196 23.75 -15.11 -8.11
N ASP A 197 24.92 -14.73 -8.62
CA ASP A 197 26.15 -15.55 -8.50
C ASP A 197 26.78 -15.33 -7.12
N LYS A 198 26.60 -16.31 -6.24
CA LYS A 198 27.08 -16.23 -4.86
C LYS A 198 28.62 -16.24 -4.77
N GLU A 199 29.31 -16.94 -5.68
CA GLU A 199 30.78 -17.02 -5.69
C GLU A 199 31.37 -15.67 -6.10
N ALA A 200 30.87 -15.08 -7.19
CA ALA A 200 31.27 -13.75 -7.63
C ALA A 200 31.03 -12.67 -6.57
N LEU A 201 29.88 -12.71 -5.87
CA LEU A 201 29.62 -11.79 -4.76
C LEU A 201 30.58 -12.00 -3.58
N SER A 202 30.88 -13.25 -3.23
CA SER A 202 31.81 -13.57 -2.15
C SER A 202 33.21 -13.05 -2.48
N ASP A 203 33.69 -13.26 -3.69
CA ASP A 203 35.02 -12.81 -4.10
C ASP A 203 35.10 -11.27 -4.18
N TYR A 204 34.04 -10.61 -4.68
CA TYR A 204 33.99 -9.16 -4.65
C TYR A 204 33.93 -8.61 -3.21
N SER A 205 33.21 -9.28 -2.31
CA SER A 205 33.20 -8.93 -0.89
C SER A 205 34.60 -8.97 -0.26
N LYS A 206 35.40 -9.99 -0.55
CA LYS A 206 36.79 -10.08 -0.05
C LYS A 206 37.63 -8.89 -0.50
N VAL A 207 37.54 -8.55 -1.80
CA VAL A 207 38.25 -7.38 -2.37
C VAL A 207 37.83 -6.07 -1.70
N LEU A 208 36.52 -5.90 -1.42
CA LEU A 208 36.04 -4.72 -0.72
C LEU A 208 36.53 -4.64 0.72
N VAL A 209 36.51 -5.76 1.46
CA VAL A 209 37.01 -5.82 2.85
C VAL A 209 38.48 -5.48 2.93
N GLU A 210 39.31 -5.99 1.99
CA GLU A 210 40.72 -5.64 1.92
C GLU A 210 40.95 -4.14 1.71
N LYS A 211 40.20 -3.53 0.78
CA LYS A 211 40.25 -2.08 0.53
C LYS A 211 39.80 -1.27 1.75
N ILE A 212 38.72 -1.68 2.41
CA ILE A 212 38.22 -1.03 3.63
C ILE A 212 39.29 -1.05 4.71
N ASN A 213 39.89 -2.20 4.96
CA ASN A 213 40.98 -2.36 5.96
C ASN A 213 42.21 -1.49 5.68
N VAL A 214 42.54 -1.27 4.40
CA VAL A 214 43.65 -0.38 4.02
C VAL A 214 43.27 1.07 4.29
N LEU A 215 42.09 1.49 3.82
CA LEU A 215 41.61 2.86 4.02
C LEU A 215 41.40 3.22 5.50
N GLU A 216 40.89 2.30 6.31
CA GLU A 216 40.79 2.51 7.75
C GLU A 216 42.16 2.75 8.40
N LYS A 217 43.21 2.00 8.02
CA LYS A 217 44.55 2.23 8.53
C LYS A 217 45.09 3.59 8.12
N GLU A 218 44.94 3.95 6.85
CA GLU A 218 45.34 5.28 6.35
C GLU A 218 44.64 6.41 7.11
N ILE A 219 43.33 6.29 7.38
CA ILE A 219 42.58 7.27 8.16
C ILE A 219 43.11 7.37 9.61
N TYR A 220 43.42 6.24 10.24
CA TYR A 220 43.94 6.25 11.62
C TYR A 220 45.37 6.76 11.71
N GLU A 221 46.16 6.67 10.62
CA GLU A 221 47.54 7.21 10.56
C GLU A 221 47.54 8.74 10.36
N GLU A 222 46.48 9.29 9.72
CA GLU A 222 46.32 10.74 9.45
C GLU A 222 45.55 11.48 10.54
N ALA A 223 44.90 10.78 11.49
CA ALA A 223 44.10 11.36 12.57
C ALA A 223 44.91 11.53 13.87
#